data_001438d43fd21a150f39e0fa4c548c81
#
_entry.id   001438d43fd21a150f39e0fa4c548c81
#
_cell.length_a   1.000
_cell.length_b   1.000
_cell.length_c   1.000
_cell.angle_alpha   90.00
_cell.angle_beta   90.00
_cell.angle_gamma   90.00
#
_symmetry.space_group_name_H-M   'P 1'
#
loop_
_entity.id
_entity.type
_entity.pdbx_description
1 polymer ?
#
loop_
_entity_poly.entity_id
_entity_poly.type
_entity_poly.pdbx_seq_one_letter_code
_entity_poly.pdbx_strand_id
1 'polypeptide(L)'
;MSDKKIFLAHAALYYYLGEVFYIDIGQPAAPQYFLPPLPVTIALLWLIQFSSGEKIFSRAHLPNLLTGVAWLVMFPLLYTWTYQRQWFMSLIYYDFAVGTAIFIFLTSAIVIFHCALRITHCALFFCVLNLFFWLIPLTELIYYCMTWHCLSPASLMAIYLTNWHEAGEFIRAMIGLPTAALILLLIGLFLRLTFTAHKKFLQRLTLDTERTAAAAVALIGSFVALIFYVPQTSMAGLWKTVTDYAAQTQLYSENRAARLADLKLSTENNLNGTIIFVIGESASRDYMHAYTPDFPFDDTPWLSSTLEKIPPTPALPDDAKINPDYKATPDNTPNLTPADGKFIIFKNVYASWTQTVPVLQRALTEQSQYNDKEFFESVSIVDAARKAGYKTYWFSNQGRYGEFDSAITLVAKTADVSDWTDDAFDFSELEDEVLLKFFERVNPDDKNFIVFHLMGSHIYYNSRYPRRFKKWVTRDGTGMMLAAPSYANSILYTDFVLSKIFDYAAQNLNLQAMIYFSDHGEDLEISHNPDVFRFEMLRVPMFMYFSAEYEKIFPDKVATLENNREKYFTNDMFYDTFCGIINAQSNRYDAGQDFSSAEYKFTRETLTTMLGQHKLTEDEE
;
A
#
# COMPACT_ATOMS: atom_id res chain seq x y z
N MET A 1 -39.01 -30.80 -13.96
CA MET A 1 -38.34 -30.60 -15.23
C MET A 1 -37.44 -31.77 -15.48
N SER A 2 -37.42 -32.37 -16.70
CA SER A 2 -36.52 -33.49 -16.95
C SER A 2 -35.05 -33.03 -16.89
N ASP A 3 -34.15 -33.91 -16.48
CA ASP A 3 -32.73 -33.63 -16.32
C ASP A 3 -32.10 -33.07 -17.59
N LYS A 4 -32.60 -33.45 -18.78
CA LYS A 4 -32.23 -32.85 -20.09
C LYS A 4 -32.54 -31.35 -20.20
N LYS A 5 -33.64 -30.87 -19.62
CA LYS A 5 -34.00 -29.45 -19.68
C LYS A 5 -33.15 -28.58 -18.76
N ILE A 6 -32.76 -29.14 -17.61
CA ILE A 6 -31.84 -28.44 -16.68
C ILE A 6 -30.45 -28.37 -17.31
N PHE A 7 -30.00 -29.44 -17.93
CA PHE A 7 -28.75 -29.51 -18.68
C PHE A 7 -28.70 -28.48 -19.82
N LEU A 8 -29.74 -28.42 -20.66
CA LEU A 8 -29.83 -27.46 -21.74
C LEU A 8 -29.91 -26.01 -21.24
N ALA A 9 -30.57 -25.79 -20.10
CA ALA A 9 -30.62 -24.45 -19.48
C ALA A 9 -29.26 -23.99 -18.97
N HIS A 10 -28.44 -24.90 -18.42
CA HIS A 10 -27.05 -24.59 -18.02
C HIS A 10 -26.15 -24.32 -19.22
N ALA A 11 -26.24 -25.18 -20.24
CA ALA A 11 -25.49 -24.99 -21.46
C ALA A 11 -25.85 -23.68 -22.14
N ALA A 12 -27.14 -23.35 -22.19
CA ALA A 12 -27.62 -22.08 -22.73
C ALA A 12 -27.21 -20.87 -21.88
N LEU A 13 -27.22 -21.01 -20.54
CA LEU A 13 -26.74 -19.95 -19.64
C LEU A 13 -25.23 -19.73 -19.80
N TYR A 14 -24.47 -20.82 -19.89
CA TYR A 14 -23.02 -20.76 -20.09
C TYR A 14 -22.66 -20.16 -21.44
N TYR A 15 -23.39 -20.55 -22.48
CA TYR A 15 -23.25 -19.99 -23.84
C TYR A 15 -23.70 -18.52 -23.85
N TYR A 16 -24.83 -18.20 -23.23
CA TYR A 16 -25.38 -16.85 -23.15
C TYR A 16 -24.48 -15.90 -22.37
N LEU A 17 -23.92 -16.32 -21.24
CA LEU A 17 -22.94 -15.53 -20.49
C LEU A 17 -21.66 -15.33 -21.32
N GLY A 18 -21.19 -16.38 -22.00
CA GLY A 18 -20.10 -16.27 -22.95
C GLY A 18 -20.38 -15.27 -24.07
N GLU A 19 -21.56 -15.31 -24.68
CA GLU A 19 -21.97 -14.42 -25.76
C GLU A 19 -22.22 -12.99 -25.27
N VAL A 20 -22.85 -12.79 -24.10
CA VAL A 20 -23.10 -11.45 -23.54
C VAL A 20 -21.80 -10.76 -23.16
N PHE A 21 -20.87 -11.46 -22.53
CA PHE A 21 -19.53 -10.93 -22.28
C PHE A 21 -18.76 -10.68 -23.56
N TYR A 22 -19.14 -11.32 -24.65
CA TYR A 22 -18.51 -11.30 -25.94
C TYR A 22 -19.00 -10.21 -26.90
N ILE A 23 -20.31 -10.06 -27.02
CA ILE A 23 -20.94 -9.07 -27.93
C ILE A 23 -20.61 -7.64 -27.51
N ASP A 24 -20.38 -7.41 -26.23
CA ASP A 24 -20.14 -6.08 -25.68
C ASP A 24 -18.71 -5.55 -25.92
N ILE A 25 -17.77 -6.41 -26.32
CA ILE A 25 -16.34 -6.06 -26.51
C ILE A 25 -15.98 -5.80 -27.99
N GLY A 26 -16.91 -6.04 -28.92
CA GLY A 26 -16.75 -5.69 -30.34
C GLY A 26 -15.67 -6.50 -31.09
N GLN A 27 -15.19 -7.58 -30.49
CA GLN A 27 -14.27 -8.50 -31.13
C GLN A 27 -14.86 -9.90 -31.21
N PRO A 28 -14.67 -10.65 -32.33
CA PRO A 28 -15.11 -12.01 -32.45
C PRO A 28 -14.41 -12.93 -31.44
N ALA A 29 -15.11 -13.48 -30.36
CA ALA A 29 -14.56 -14.52 -29.51
C ALA A 29 -14.08 -15.60 -30.39
N ALA A 30 -12.90 -15.93 -30.18
CA ALA A 30 -12.48 -17.13 -30.78
C ALA A 30 -13.29 -18.26 -30.10
N PRO A 31 -14.22 -18.92 -30.81
CA PRO A 31 -15.01 -20.04 -30.28
C PRO A 31 -14.12 -21.10 -29.60
N GLN A 32 -12.85 -21.11 -29.93
CA GLN A 32 -11.80 -21.96 -29.36
C GLN A 32 -11.64 -21.85 -27.84
N TYR A 33 -12.07 -20.76 -27.20
CA TYR A 33 -11.96 -20.62 -25.75
C TYR A 33 -13.16 -21.20 -24.98
N PHE A 34 -14.35 -21.25 -25.60
CA PHE A 34 -15.57 -21.70 -24.96
C PHE A 34 -16.04 -23.08 -25.41
N LEU A 35 -15.87 -23.42 -26.69
CA LEU A 35 -16.37 -24.67 -27.25
C LEU A 35 -15.70 -25.95 -26.69
N PRO A 36 -14.37 -26.06 -26.51
CA PRO A 36 -13.76 -27.28 -26.02
C PRO A 36 -14.07 -27.60 -24.55
N PRO A 37 -14.06 -26.63 -23.60
CA PRO A 37 -14.37 -26.91 -22.19
C PRO A 37 -15.84 -27.19 -21.91
N LEU A 38 -16.74 -26.66 -22.72
CA LEU A 38 -18.19 -26.79 -22.50
C LEU A 38 -18.68 -28.24 -22.49
N PRO A 39 -18.36 -29.11 -23.45
CA PRO A 39 -18.76 -30.52 -23.40
C PRO A 39 -18.18 -31.27 -22.19
N VAL A 40 -16.94 -30.97 -21.82
CA VAL A 40 -16.28 -31.58 -20.65
C VAL A 40 -16.96 -31.12 -19.36
N THR A 41 -17.20 -29.83 -19.20
CA THR A 41 -17.93 -29.28 -18.05
C THR A 41 -19.31 -29.89 -17.89
N ILE A 42 -20.04 -30.02 -18.98
CA ILE A 42 -21.36 -30.65 -19.03
C ILE A 42 -21.30 -32.11 -18.61
N ALA A 43 -20.32 -32.88 -19.13
CA ALA A 43 -20.12 -34.27 -18.76
C ALA A 43 -19.81 -34.41 -17.24
N LEU A 44 -18.93 -33.57 -16.72
CA LEU A 44 -18.59 -33.56 -15.28
C LEU A 44 -19.79 -33.19 -14.41
N LEU A 45 -20.59 -32.21 -14.78
CA LEU A 45 -21.84 -31.87 -14.07
C LEU A 45 -22.85 -33.01 -14.08
N TRP A 46 -22.96 -33.74 -15.19
CA TRP A 46 -23.79 -34.94 -15.26
C TRP A 46 -23.28 -36.05 -14.34
N LEU A 47 -21.95 -36.29 -14.31
CA LEU A 47 -21.33 -37.26 -13.42
C LEU A 47 -21.57 -36.95 -11.94
N ILE A 48 -21.55 -35.68 -11.54
CA ILE A 48 -21.89 -35.26 -10.15
C ILE A 48 -23.34 -35.56 -9.85
N GLN A 49 -24.27 -35.22 -10.72
CA GLN A 49 -25.68 -35.47 -10.50
C GLN A 49 -25.96 -36.97 -10.39
N PHE A 50 -25.31 -37.78 -11.22
CA PHE A 50 -25.41 -39.25 -11.14
C PHE A 50 -24.81 -39.80 -9.84
N SER A 51 -23.61 -39.39 -9.48
CA SER A 51 -22.88 -39.90 -8.30
C SER A 51 -23.53 -39.49 -6.98
N SER A 52 -24.00 -38.26 -6.87
CA SER A 52 -24.66 -37.75 -5.65
C SER A 52 -26.11 -38.23 -5.50
N GLY A 53 -26.76 -38.63 -6.59
CA GLY A 53 -28.19 -38.91 -6.62
C GLY A 53 -29.10 -37.71 -6.42
N GLU A 54 -28.52 -36.51 -6.39
CA GLU A 54 -29.22 -35.25 -6.15
C GLU A 54 -29.14 -34.33 -7.39
N LYS A 55 -30.15 -33.47 -7.56
CA LYS A 55 -30.12 -32.48 -8.62
C LYS A 55 -29.07 -31.41 -8.32
N ILE A 56 -28.43 -30.86 -9.35
CA ILE A 56 -27.35 -29.83 -9.21
C ILE A 56 -27.82 -28.67 -8.32
N PHE A 57 -29.03 -28.15 -8.54
CA PHE A 57 -29.61 -27.06 -7.71
C PHE A 57 -30.38 -27.56 -6.48
N SER A 58 -30.06 -28.73 -5.95
CA SER A 58 -30.65 -29.18 -4.71
C SER A 58 -30.08 -28.46 -3.50
N ARG A 59 -30.81 -28.47 -2.37
CA ARG A 59 -30.29 -27.92 -1.11
C ARG A 59 -29.06 -28.67 -0.60
N ALA A 60 -28.80 -29.87 -1.09
CA ALA A 60 -27.63 -30.68 -0.76
C ALA A 60 -26.34 -30.05 -1.31
N HIS A 61 -26.41 -29.51 -2.51
CA HIS A 61 -25.26 -28.90 -3.21
C HIS A 61 -25.12 -27.39 -3.00
N LEU A 62 -26.13 -26.78 -2.35
CA LEU A 62 -26.19 -25.32 -2.21
C LEU A 62 -24.91 -24.69 -1.63
N PRO A 63 -24.25 -25.23 -0.58
CA PRO A 63 -23.00 -24.64 -0.09
C PRO A 63 -21.90 -24.63 -1.14
N ASN A 64 -21.65 -25.76 -1.79
CA ASN A 64 -20.64 -25.88 -2.84
C ASN A 64 -20.97 -25.02 -4.06
N LEU A 65 -22.27 -24.94 -4.41
CA LEU A 65 -22.73 -24.09 -5.51
C LEU A 65 -22.51 -22.61 -5.19
N LEU A 66 -22.81 -22.15 -3.97
CA LEU A 66 -22.55 -20.78 -3.55
C LEU A 66 -21.06 -20.45 -3.59
N THR A 67 -20.20 -21.40 -3.20
CA THR A 67 -18.75 -21.24 -3.30
C THR A 67 -18.29 -21.09 -4.75
N GLY A 68 -18.77 -21.94 -5.65
CA GLY A 68 -18.47 -21.82 -7.08
C GLY A 68 -19.00 -20.52 -7.69
N VAL A 69 -20.24 -20.13 -7.33
CA VAL A 69 -20.84 -18.86 -7.78
C VAL A 69 -20.07 -17.64 -7.26
N ALA A 70 -19.53 -17.70 -6.03
CA ALA A 70 -18.71 -16.61 -5.52
C ALA A 70 -17.49 -16.31 -6.42
N TRP A 71 -16.81 -17.35 -6.87
CA TRP A 71 -15.71 -17.22 -7.85
C TRP A 71 -16.16 -16.74 -9.23
N LEU A 72 -17.35 -17.17 -9.68
CA LEU A 72 -17.94 -16.70 -10.93
C LEU A 72 -18.32 -15.21 -10.90
N VAL A 73 -18.77 -14.72 -9.75
CA VAL A 73 -19.33 -13.37 -9.60
C VAL A 73 -18.26 -12.37 -9.25
N MET A 74 -17.31 -12.71 -8.34
CA MET A 74 -16.41 -11.74 -7.74
C MET A 74 -15.55 -11.03 -8.79
N PHE A 75 -14.71 -11.73 -9.52
CA PHE A 75 -13.85 -11.10 -10.51
C PHE A 75 -14.61 -10.70 -11.80
N PRO A 76 -15.27 -11.63 -12.53
CA PRO A 76 -15.87 -11.26 -13.79
C PRO A 76 -16.94 -10.16 -13.69
N LEU A 77 -17.85 -10.25 -12.72
CA LEU A 77 -18.96 -9.31 -12.60
C LEU A 77 -18.54 -7.98 -11.98
N LEU A 78 -17.84 -8.02 -10.85
CA LEU A 78 -17.43 -6.80 -10.17
C LEU A 78 -16.50 -5.97 -11.04
N TYR A 79 -15.59 -6.61 -11.71
CA TYR A 79 -14.65 -5.93 -12.58
C TYR A 79 -15.35 -5.33 -13.82
N THR A 80 -16.23 -6.10 -14.48
CA THR A 80 -17.02 -5.57 -15.61
C THR A 80 -17.89 -4.40 -15.18
N TRP A 81 -18.43 -4.44 -13.97
CA TRP A 81 -19.20 -3.35 -13.39
C TRP A 81 -18.36 -2.11 -13.15
N THR A 82 -17.18 -2.25 -12.58
CA THR A 82 -16.29 -1.14 -12.19
C THR A 82 -15.67 -0.45 -13.40
N TYR A 83 -15.09 -1.22 -14.32
CA TYR A 83 -14.26 -0.69 -15.39
C TYR A 83 -15.01 -0.51 -16.73
N GLN A 84 -16.33 -0.58 -16.72
CA GLN A 84 -17.22 -0.24 -17.86
C GLN A 84 -16.66 -0.69 -19.23
N ARG A 85 -16.28 -1.96 -19.42
CA ARG A 85 -15.93 -2.53 -20.73
C ARG A 85 -14.45 -2.56 -21.16
N GLN A 86 -13.49 -2.24 -20.32
CA GLN A 86 -12.07 -2.31 -20.73
C GLN A 86 -11.42 -3.69 -20.51
N TRP A 87 -12.13 -4.79 -20.79
CA TRP A 87 -11.67 -6.11 -20.39
C TRP A 87 -11.16 -6.99 -21.52
N PHE A 88 -10.05 -7.72 -21.18
CA PHE A 88 -9.54 -8.80 -22.02
C PHE A 88 -10.27 -10.10 -21.67
N MET A 89 -11.10 -10.58 -22.56
CA MET A 89 -11.91 -11.81 -22.46
C MET A 89 -11.12 -13.04 -21.97
N SER A 90 -9.82 -13.12 -22.26
CA SER A 90 -8.99 -14.24 -21.85
C SER A 90 -8.87 -14.40 -20.32
N LEU A 91 -8.81 -13.30 -19.57
CA LEU A 91 -8.70 -13.34 -18.12
C LEU A 91 -10.01 -13.79 -17.46
N ILE A 92 -11.14 -13.21 -17.86
CA ILE A 92 -12.47 -13.55 -17.32
C ILE A 92 -12.80 -15.03 -17.51
N TYR A 93 -12.41 -15.62 -18.62
CA TYR A 93 -12.69 -17.01 -18.91
C TYR A 93 -12.13 -17.95 -17.84
N TYR A 94 -10.90 -17.73 -17.40
CA TYR A 94 -10.28 -18.58 -16.39
C TYR A 94 -10.92 -18.43 -15.01
N ASP A 95 -11.24 -17.21 -14.60
CA ASP A 95 -11.96 -16.95 -13.34
C ASP A 95 -13.34 -17.60 -13.34
N PHE A 96 -14.05 -17.55 -14.47
CA PHE A 96 -15.33 -18.22 -14.66
C PHE A 96 -15.21 -19.75 -14.61
N ALA A 97 -14.23 -20.31 -15.29
CA ALA A 97 -14.00 -21.76 -15.34
C ALA A 97 -13.61 -22.33 -13.96
N VAL A 98 -12.82 -21.59 -13.17
CA VAL A 98 -12.41 -21.99 -11.82
C VAL A 98 -13.62 -22.10 -10.89
N GLY A 99 -14.57 -21.17 -10.90
CA GLY A 99 -15.78 -21.26 -10.09
C GLY A 99 -16.57 -22.54 -10.35
N THR A 100 -16.73 -22.91 -11.60
CA THR A 100 -17.37 -24.18 -12.00
C THR A 100 -16.56 -25.40 -11.57
N ALA A 101 -15.26 -25.37 -11.76
CA ALA A 101 -14.36 -26.46 -11.35
C ALA A 101 -14.36 -26.66 -9.83
N ILE A 102 -14.39 -25.58 -9.02
CA ILE A 102 -14.50 -25.63 -7.55
C ILE A 102 -15.82 -26.32 -7.12
N PHE A 103 -16.93 -25.93 -7.75
CA PHE A 103 -18.22 -26.58 -7.46
C PHE A 103 -18.18 -28.08 -7.74
N ILE A 104 -17.64 -28.50 -8.88
CA ILE A 104 -17.50 -29.90 -9.27
C ILE A 104 -16.56 -30.62 -8.29
N PHE A 105 -15.42 -30.03 -8.00
CA PHE A 105 -14.41 -30.58 -7.09
C PHE A 105 -14.98 -30.83 -5.69
N LEU A 106 -15.57 -29.81 -5.06
CA LEU A 106 -16.12 -29.91 -3.71
C LEU A 106 -17.24 -30.97 -3.63
N THR A 107 -18.09 -31.02 -4.66
CA THR A 107 -19.23 -31.93 -4.67
C THR A 107 -18.81 -33.37 -4.92
N SER A 108 -17.86 -33.63 -5.80
CA SER A 108 -17.33 -34.98 -6.04
C SER A 108 -16.44 -35.45 -4.88
N ALA A 109 -15.62 -34.55 -4.33
CA ALA A 109 -14.74 -34.88 -3.21
C ALA A 109 -15.55 -35.29 -1.94
N ILE A 110 -16.62 -34.59 -1.61
CA ILE A 110 -17.45 -34.96 -0.43
C ILE A 110 -18.08 -36.38 -0.58
N VAL A 111 -18.43 -36.76 -1.83
CA VAL A 111 -18.93 -38.10 -2.14
C VAL A 111 -17.85 -39.15 -1.90
N ILE A 112 -16.63 -38.92 -2.41
CA ILE A 112 -15.51 -39.85 -2.25
C ILE A 112 -15.05 -39.98 -0.79
N PHE A 113 -14.86 -38.84 -0.10
CA PHE A 113 -14.38 -38.83 1.29
C PHE A 113 -15.40 -39.42 2.28
N HIS A 114 -16.67 -39.44 1.90
CA HIS A 114 -17.68 -40.15 2.68
C HIS A 114 -17.38 -41.65 2.88
N CYS A 115 -16.71 -42.28 1.91
CA CYS A 115 -16.29 -43.68 2.02
C CYS A 115 -15.20 -43.90 3.08
N ALA A 116 -14.40 -42.87 3.38
CA ALA A 116 -13.23 -42.95 4.27
C ALA A 116 -13.45 -42.31 5.65
N LEU A 117 -14.34 -41.35 5.77
CA LEU A 117 -14.54 -40.56 6.99
C LEU A 117 -15.92 -40.76 7.60
N ARG A 118 -15.98 -40.65 8.94
CA ARG A 118 -17.27 -40.56 9.63
C ARG A 118 -18.05 -39.33 9.17
N ILE A 119 -19.37 -39.41 9.03
CA ILE A 119 -20.25 -38.37 8.51
C ILE A 119 -19.95 -36.98 9.14
N THR A 120 -19.80 -36.93 10.47
CA THR A 120 -19.55 -35.65 11.16
C THR A 120 -18.17 -35.06 10.80
N HIS A 121 -17.12 -35.91 10.73
CA HIS A 121 -15.76 -35.45 10.36
C HIS A 121 -15.71 -35.03 8.91
N CYS A 122 -16.34 -35.77 8.02
CA CYS A 122 -16.48 -35.43 6.62
C CYS A 122 -17.19 -34.07 6.43
N ALA A 123 -18.35 -33.90 7.08
CA ALA A 123 -19.11 -32.65 7.02
C ALA A 123 -18.30 -31.45 7.56
N LEU A 124 -17.55 -31.63 8.66
CA LEU A 124 -16.71 -30.59 9.24
C LEU A 124 -15.54 -30.23 8.29
N PHE A 125 -14.86 -31.25 7.75
CA PHE A 125 -13.75 -31.04 6.81
C PHE A 125 -14.21 -30.22 5.60
N PHE A 126 -15.33 -30.59 4.97
CA PHE A 126 -15.84 -29.86 3.81
C PHE A 126 -16.45 -28.50 4.16
N CYS A 127 -16.88 -28.30 5.39
CA CYS A 127 -17.26 -26.98 5.90
C CYS A 127 -16.04 -26.04 5.93
N VAL A 128 -14.90 -26.50 6.46
CA VAL A 128 -13.64 -25.75 6.49
C VAL A 128 -13.08 -25.55 5.07
N LEU A 129 -13.15 -26.58 4.23
CA LEU A 129 -12.68 -26.48 2.84
C LEU A 129 -13.51 -25.49 2.01
N ASN A 130 -14.83 -25.43 2.20
CA ASN A 130 -15.66 -24.38 1.61
C ASN A 130 -15.22 -22.99 2.07
N LEU A 131 -14.97 -22.79 3.37
CA LEU A 131 -14.48 -21.51 3.87
C LEU A 131 -13.13 -21.14 3.24
N PHE A 132 -12.22 -22.10 3.10
CA PHE A 132 -10.93 -21.87 2.44
C PHE A 132 -11.11 -21.32 1.02
N PHE A 133 -11.99 -21.91 0.22
CA PHE A 133 -12.30 -21.40 -1.12
C PHE A 133 -13.06 -20.06 -1.11
N TRP A 134 -13.68 -19.68 0.02
CA TRP A 134 -14.31 -18.36 0.18
C TRP A 134 -13.34 -17.25 0.56
N LEU A 135 -12.12 -17.55 1.05
CA LEU A 135 -11.20 -16.52 1.52
C LEU A 135 -10.91 -15.46 0.46
N ILE A 136 -10.58 -15.89 -0.77
CA ILE A 136 -10.28 -14.96 -1.88
C ILE A 136 -11.52 -14.15 -2.28
N PRO A 137 -12.66 -14.76 -2.65
CA PRO A 137 -13.87 -14.00 -2.96
C PRO A 137 -14.34 -13.07 -1.82
N LEU A 138 -14.18 -13.49 -0.57
CA LEU A 138 -14.57 -12.69 0.58
C LEU A 138 -13.68 -11.46 0.74
N THR A 139 -12.37 -11.61 0.55
CA THR A 139 -11.41 -10.50 0.60
C THR A 139 -11.73 -9.48 -0.50
N GLU A 140 -11.94 -9.95 -1.73
CA GLU A 140 -12.34 -9.13 -2.86
C GLU A 140 -13.65 -8.39 -2.60
N LEU A 141 -14.66 -9.10 -2.07
CA LEU A 141 -15.98 -8.51 -1.78
C LEU A 141 -15.89 -7.45 -0.69
N ILE A 142 -15.15 -7.70 0.39
CA ILE A 142 -14.95 -6.72 1.47
C ILE A 142 -14.26 -5.49 0.91
N TYR A 143 -13.17 -5.68 0.18
CA TYR A 143 -12.43 -4.59 -0.45
C TYR A 143 -13.33 -3.78 -1.39
N TYR A 144 -14.09 -4.47 -2.26
CA TYR A 144 -15.01 -3.83 -3.19
C TYR A 144 -16.11 -3.03 -2.48
N CYS A 145 -16.69 -3.56 -1.41
CA CYS A 145 -17.72 -2.85 -0.62
C CYS A 145 -17.19 -1.58 0.04
N MET A 146 -15.88 -1.51 0.29
CA MET A 146 -15.24 -0.34 0.90
C MET A 146 -14.83 0.70 -0.14
N THR A 147 -14.32 0.26 -1.27
CA THR A 147 -13.63 1.12 -2.24
C THR A 147 -14.38 1.30 -3.57
N TRP A 148 -15.38 0.44 -3.84
CA TRP A 148 -16.06 0.29 -5.13
C TRP A 148 -15.12 -0.09 -6.29
N HIS A 149 -13.93 -0.59 -5.97
CA HIS A 149 -12.92 -1.06 -6.92
C HIS A 149 -12.51 -2.49 -6.61
N CYS A 150 -12.05 -3.21 -7.62
CA CYS A 150 -11.48 -4.54 -7.44
C CYS A 150 -10.05 -4.43 -6.90
N LEU A 151 -9.56 -5.48 -6.23
CA LEU A 151 -8.18 -5.56 -5.79
C LEU A 151 -7.21 -5.36 -6.98
N SER A 152 -6.27 -4.46 -6.80
CA SER A 152 -5.17 -4.21 -7.71
C SER A 152 -3.87 -4.87 -7.22
N PRO A 153 -2.81 -4.92 -8.05
CA PRO A 153 -1.48 -5.29 -7.58
C PRO A 153 -1.00 -4.45 -6.39
N ALA A 154 -1.30 -3.14 -6.40
CA ALA A 154 -0.92 -2.23 -5.33
C ALA A 154 -1.64 -2.53 -4.03
N SER A 155 -2.97 -2.74 -4.06
CA SER A 155 -3.77 -3.11 -2.89
C SER A 155 -3.36 -4.46 -2.30
N LEU A 156 -3.07 -5.45 -3.16
CA LEU A 156 -2.59 -6.75 -2.71
C LEU A 156 -1.18 -6.67 -2.12
N MET A 157 -0.33 -5.79 -2.67
CA MET A 157 0.99 -5.51 -2.11
C MET A 157 0.88 -4.86 -0.73
N ALA A 158 -0.03 -3.89 -0.55
CA ALA A 158 -0.29 -3.30 0.75
C ALA A 158 -0.75 -4.35 1.78
N ILE A 159 -1.66 -5.26 1.41
CA ILE A 159 -2.09 -6.38 2.25
C ILE A 159 -0.90 -7.30 2.59
N TYR A 160 -0.05 -7.60 1.62
CA TYR A 160 1.13 -8.48 1.81
C TYR A 160 2.16 -7.86 2.76
N LEU A 161 2.35 -6.53 2.70
CA LEU A 161 3.30 -5.80 3.53
C LEU A 161 2.74 -5.39 4.90
N THR A 162 1.42 -5.51 5.10
CA THR A 162 0.73 -5.12 6.34
C THR A 162 1.10 -6.05 7.51
N ASN A 163 1.42 -5.48 8.65
CA ASN A 163 1.61 -6.20 9.91
C ASN A 163 0.29 -6.31 10.71
N TRP A 164 0.29 -7.11 11.79
CA TRP A 164 -0.91 -7.33 12.61
C TRP A 164 -1.43 -6.06 13.30
N HIS A 165 -0.56 -5.12 13.63
CA HIS A 165 -0.94 -3.85 14.25
C HIS A 165 -1.67 -2.98 13.24
N GLU A 166 -1.09 -2.74 12.08
CA GLU A 166 -1.71 -2.00 10.97
C GLU A 166 -3.02 -2.65 10.50
N ALA A 167 -3.06 -4.00 10.40
CA ALA A 167 -4.30 -4.70 10.09
C ALA A 167 -5.39 -4.43 11.13
N GLY A 168 -5.03 -4.37 12.42
CA GLY A 168 -5.93 -4.01 13.51
C GLY A 168 -6.42 -2.56 13.43
N GLU A 169 -5.54 -1.64 13.09
CA GLU A 169 -5.88 -0.23 12.85
C GLU A 169 -6.80 -0.09 11.64
N PHE A 170 -6.45 -0.72 10.52
CA PHE A 170 -7.27 -0.73 9.31
C PHE A 170 -8.68 -1.27 9.57
N ILE A 171 -8.83 -2.36 10.34
CA ILE A 171 -10.14 -2.90 10.71
C ILE A 171 -10.93 -1.90 11.55
N ARG A 172 -10.32 -1.26 12.54
CA ARG A 172 -11.00 -0.26 13.38
C ARG A 172 -11.37 0.97 12.57
N ALA A 173 -10.47 1.32 11.70
CA ALA A 173 -10.44 2.52 10.90
C ALA A 173 -11.43 2.49 9.76
N MET A 174 -11.26 1.59 8.84
CA MET A 174 -11.96 1.56 7.57
C MET A 174 -13.19 0.65 7.63
N ILE A 175 -13.11 -0.48 8.34
CA ILE A 175 -14.22 -1.44 8.43
C ILE A 175 -15.17 -1.07 9.58
N GLY A 176 -14.63 -0.66 10.73
CA GLY A 176 -15.36 -0.45 11.98
C GLY A 176 -15.68 -1.75 12.71
N LEU A 177 -15.57 -1.73 14.04
CA LEU A 177 -15.81 -2.92 14.86
C LEU A 177 -17.22 -3.54 14.70
N PRO A 178 -18.32 -2.76 14.56
CA PRO A 178 -19.65 -3.34 14.33
C PRO A 178 -19.74 -4.11 13.01
N THR A 179 -19.15 -3.57 11.94
CA THR A 179 -19.14 -4.22 10.62
C THR A 179 -18.27 -5.48 10.64
N ALA A 180 -17.10 -5.44 11.28
CA ALA A 180 -16.25 -6.62 11.47
C ALA A 180 -16.97 -7.72 12.25
N ALA A 181 -17.68 -7.35 13.33
CA ALA A 181 -18.50 -8.31 14.10
C ALA A 181 -19.63 -8.91 13.26
N LEU A 182 -20.29 -8.10 12.41
CA LEU A 182 -21.31 -8.60 11.48
C LEU A 182 -20.72 -9.59 10.46
N ILE A 183 -19.55 -9.29 9.90
CA ILE A 183 -18.85 -10.20 8.97
C ILE A 183 -18.55 -11.53 9.65
N LEU A 184 -18.00 -11.51 10.87
CA LEU A 184 -17.73 -12.72 11.64
C LEU A 184 -19.02 -13.53 11.95
N LEU A 185 -20.11 -12.83 12.27
CA LEU A 185 -21.42 -13.46 12.47
C LEU A 185 -21.92 -14.14 11.19
N LEU A 186 -21.79 -13.48 10.04
CA LEU A 186 -22.20 -14.03 8.75
C LEU A 186 -21.35 -15.26 8.36
N ILE A 187 -20.04 -15.20 8.61
CA ILE A 187 -19.13 -16.35 8.43
C ILE A 187 -19.58 -17.52 9.34
N GLY A 188 -19.83 -17.25 10.61
CA GLY A 188 -20.31 -18.26 11.56
C GLY A 188 -21.66 -18.90 11.14
N LEU A 189 -22.58 -18.08 10.63
CA LEU A 189 -23.86 -18.55 10.08
C LEU A 189 -23.64 -19.39 8.81
N PHE A 190 -22.80 -18.95 7.90
CA PHE A 190 -22.43 -19.71 6.71
C PHE A 190 -21.85 -21.08 7.07
N LEU A 191 -20.88 -21.12 7.99
CA LEU A 191 -20.28 -22.37 8.47
C LEU A 191 -21.33 -23.31 9.08
N ARG A 192 -22.23 -22.81 9.92
CA ARG A 192 -23.33 -23.60 10.52
C ARG A 192 -24.27 -24.15 9.46
N LEU A 193 -24.68 -23.35 8.50
CA LEU A 193 -25.57 -23.76 7.41
C LEU A 193 -24.89 -24.80 6.51
N THR A 194 -23.65 -24.59 6.14
CA THR A 194 -22.82 -25.50 5.32
C THR A 194 -22.64 -26.83 6.03
N PHE A 195 -22.24 -26.84 7.30
CA PHE A 195 -22.10 -28.05 8.10
C PHE A 195 -23.40 -28.84 8.17
N THR A 196 -24.52 -28.14 8.43
CA THR A 196 -25.82 -28.76 8.53
C THR A 196 -26.28 -29.36 7.19
N ALA A 197 -26.05 -28.67 6.08
CA ALA A 197 -26.38 -29.13 4.75
C ALA A 197 -25.56 -30.38 4.37
N HIS A 198 -24.21 -30.31 4.55
CA HIS A 198 -23.34 -31.46 4.29
C HIS A 198 -23.66 -32.67 5.16
N LYS A 199 -23.90 -32.48 6.46
CA LYS A 199 -24.30 -33.58 7.36
C LYS A 199 -25.60 -34.26 6.90
N LYS A 200 -26.64 -33.46 6.54
CA LYS A 200 -27.91 -34.01 6.04
C LYS A 200 -27.75 -34.70 4.68
N PHE A 201 -26.91 -34.16 3.80
CA PHE A 201 -26.61 -34.80 2.51
C PHE A 201 -25.95 -36.15 2.71
N LEU A 202 -24.86 -36.21 3.49
CA LEU A 202 -24.12 -37.44 3.77
C LEU A 202 -24.93 -38.52 4.45
N GLN A 203 -25.93 -38.16 5.29
CA GLN A 203 -26.86 -39.12 5.90
C GLN A 203 -27.79 -39.79 4.90
N ARG A 204 -28.01 -39.19 3.72
CA ARG A 204 -28.92 -39.70 2.70
C ARG A 204 -28.17 -40.35 1.53
N LEU A 205 -26.87 -40.11 1.47
CA LEU A 205 -26.04 -40.58 0.38
C LEU A 205 -25.92 -42.10 0.43
N THR A 206 -26.32 -42.76 -0.65
CA THR A 206 -26.11 -44.19 -0.89
C THR A 206 -25.18 -44.37 -2.06
N LEU A 207 -24.07 -45.07 -1.87
CA LEU A 207 -23.06 -45.29 -2.87
C LEU A 207 -23.04 -46.74 -3.32
N ASP A 208 -22.84 -46.91 -4.62
CA ASP A 208 -22.47 -48.16 -5.28
C ASP A 208 -21.18 -47.96 -6.07
N THR A 209 -20.66 -48.98 -6.70
CA THR A 209 -19.43 -48.93 -7.43
C THR A 209 -19.47 -47.95 -8.60
N GLU A 210 -20.61 -47.86 -9.30
CA GLU A 210 -20.76 -46.97 -10.47
C GLU A 210 -20.78 -45.51 -10.07
N ARG A 211 -21.51 -45.16 -9.00
CA ARG A 211 -21.57 -43.81 -8.45
C ARG A 211 -20.23 -43.36 -7.89
N THR A 212 -19.53 -44.26 -7.20
CA THR A 212 -18.18 -43.99 -6.69
C THR A 212 -17.20 -43.75 -7.83
N ALA A 213 -17.25 -44.59 -8.87
CA ALA A 213 -16.42 -44.38 -10.05
C ALA A 213 -16.74 -43.06 -10.77
N ALA A 214 -18.02 -42.70 -10.90
CA ALA A 214 -18.42 -41.44 -11.52
C ALA A 214 -17.93 -40.24 -10.69
N ALA A 215 -18.03 -40.29 -9.36
CA ALA A 215 -17.49 -39.26 -8.47
C ALA A 215 -15.95 -39.13 -8.59
N ALA A 216 -15.25 -40.26 -8.69
CA ALA A 216 -13.79 -40.25 -8.87
C ALA A 216 -13.37 -39.62 -10.20
N VAL A 217 -14.05 -39.93 -11.30
CA VAL A 217 -13.81 -39.29 -12.59
C VAL A 217 -14.08 -37.79 -12.53
N ALA A 218 -15.19 -37.36 -11.92
CA ALA A 218 -15.51 -35.95 -11.76
C ALA A 218 -14.49 -35.23 -10.86
N LEU A 219 -14.03 -35.87 -9.78
CA LEU A 219 -12.99 -35.33 -8.89
C LEU A 219 -11.66 -35.14 -9.63
N ILE A 220 -11.21 -36.16 -10.34
CA ILE A 220 -9.95 -36.08 -11.09
C ILE A 220 -10.06 -35.00 -12.20
N GLY A 221 -11.14 -35.00 -12.96
CA GLY A 221 -11.34 -34.03 -14.04
C GLY A 221 -11.40 -32.60 -13.54
N SER A 222 -12.11 -32.34 -12.44
CA SER A 222 -12.16 -31.00 -11.82
C SER A 222 -10.83 -30.61 -11.17
N PHE A 223 -10.11 -31.53 -10.57
CA PHE A 223 -8.78 -31.29 -10.01
C PHE A 223 -7.78 -30.91 -11.10
N VAL A 224 -7.77 -31.64 -12.20
CA VAL A 224 -6.95 -31.31 -13.39
C VAL A 224 -7.32 -29.92 -13.92
N ALA A 225 -8.63 -29.63 -14.03
CA ALA A 225 -9.09 -28.30 -14.44
C ALA A 225 -8.60 -27.20 -13.51
N LEU A 226 -8.64 -27.40 -12.19
CA LEU A 226 -8.12 -26.43 -11.22
C LEU A 226 -6.62 -26.21 -11.37
N ILE A 227 -5.81 -27.28 -11.57
CA ILE A 227 -4.36 -27.15 -11.80
C ILE A 227 -4.06 -26.27 -13.02
N PHE A 228 -4.85 -26.40 -14.09
CA PHE A 228 -4.63 -25.64 -15.33
C PHE A 228 -5.19 -24.22 -15.26
N TYR A 229 -6.34 -24.00 -14.61
CA TYR A 229 -7.02 -22.71 -14.68
C TYR A 229 -6.67 -21.76 -13.53
N VAL A 230 -6.41 -22.27 -12.30
CA VAL A 230 -6.09 -21.39 -11.16
C VAL A 230 -4.88 -20.49 -11.41
N PRO A 231 -3.75 -20.98 -11.99
CA PRO A 231 -2.59 -20.13 -12.29
C PRO A 231 -2.85 -19.02 -13.33
N GLN A 232 -3.96 -19.10 -14.04
CA GLN A 232 -4.31 -18.16 -15.11
C GLN A 232 -5.44 -17.19 -14.68
N THR A 233 -5.90 -17.28 -13.44
CA THR A 233 -6.89 -16.36 -12.89
C THR A 233 -6.31 -14.98 -12.64
N SER A 234 -7.17 -13.97 -12.59
CA SER A 234 -6.81 -12.60 -12.25
C SER A 234 -6.08 -12.55 -10.91
N MET A 235 -6.57 -13.24 -9.89
CA MET A 235 -5.92 -13.29 -8.56
C MET A 235 -4.53 -13.92 -8.60
N ALA A 236 -4.32 -14.96 -9.39
CA ALA A 236 -3.00 -15.57 -9.55
C ALA A 236 -2.01 -14.61 -10.23
N GLY A 237 -2.49 -13.81 -11.19
CA GLY A 237 -1.72 -12.73 -11.81
C GLY A 237 -1.30 -11.68 -10.80
N LEU A 238 -2.23 -11.21 -9.96
CA LEU A 238 -1.95 -10.27 -8.88
C LEU A 238 -0.93 -10.85 -7.88
N TRP A 239 -1.12 -12.10 -7.45
CA TRP A 239 -0.20 -12.79 -6.53
C TRP A 239 1.21 -12.95 -7.12
N LYS A 240 1.31 -13.22 -8.42
CA LYS A 240 2.60 -13.28 -9.11
C LYS A 240 3.34 -11.95 -9.00
N THR A 241 2.68 -10.82 -9.20
CA THR A 241 3.29 -9.49 -9.05
C THR A 241 3.87 -9.29 -7.64
N VAL A 242 3.16 -9.74 -6.60
CA VAL A 242 3.64 -9.68 -5.21
C VAL A 242 4.87 -10.56 -5.00
N THR A 243 4.85 -11.80 -5.52
CA THR A 243 6.00 -12.73 -5.39
C THR A 243 7.22 -12.28 -6.18
N ASP A 244 7.03 -11.67 -7.35
CA ASP A 244 8.11 -11.08 -8.14
C ASP A 244 8.76 -9.91 -7.37
N TYR A 245 7.97 -9.07 -6.71
CA TYR A 245 8.47 -8.03 -5.81
C TYR A 245 9.31 -8.60 -4.66
N ALA A 246 8.81 -9.64 -3.98
CA ALA A 246 9.54 -10.28 -2.89
C ALA A 246 10.89 -10.85 -3.36
N ALA A 247 10.92 -11.46 -4.55
CA ALA A 247 12.15 -11.96 -5.16
C ALA A 247 13.15 -10.83 -5.48
N GLN A 248 12.70 -9.72 -6.04
CA GLN A 248 13.55 -8.54 -6.29
C GLN A 248 14.12 -7.96 -4.99
N THR A 249 13.32 -7.95 -3.94
CA THR A 249 13.73 -7.48 -2.61
C THR A 249 14.85 -8.35 -2.03
N GLN A 250 14.76 -9.66 -2.17
CA GLN A 250 15.82 -10.58 -1.76
C GLN A 250 17.11 -10.35 -2.55
N LEU A 251 17.03 -10.19 -3.86
CA LEU A 251 18.18 -9.93 -4.74
C LEU A 251 18.92 -8.64 -4.37
N TYR A 252 18.22 -7.64 -3.81
CA TYR A 252 18.86 -6.40 -3.34
C TYR A 252 19.93 -6.68 -2.27
N SER A 253 19.63 -7.52 -1.29
CA SER A 253 20.58 -7.91 -0.24
C SER A 253 21.75 -8.72 -0.79
N GLU A 254 21.46 -9.69 -1.66
CA GLU A 254 22.45 -10.59 -2.26
C GLU A 254 23.47 -9.85 -3.14
N ASN A 255 23.01 -8.85 -3.92
CA ASN A 255 23.84 -8.09 -4.84
C ASN A 255 24.57 -6.91 -4.20
N ARG A 256 24.42 -6.65 -2.90
CA ARG A 256 24.99 -5.47 -2.23
C ARG A 256 26.50 -5.31 -2.46
N ALA A 257 27.27 -6.37 -2.29
CA ALA A 257 28.72 -6.34 -2.44
C ALA A 257 29.13 -5.91 -3.87
N ALA A 258 28.43 -6.42 -4.88
CA ALA A 258 28.67 -6.09 -6.30
C ALA A 258 28.33 -4.61 -6.59
N ARG A 259 27.19 -4.11 -6.09
CA ARG A 259 26.79 -2.70 -6.24
C ARG A 259 27.82 -1.75 -5.64
N LEU A 260 28.28 -2.05 -4.40
CA LEU A 260 29.27 -1.20 -3.73
C LEU A 260 30.66 -1.25 -4.38
N ALA A 261 31.04 -2.38 -4.98
CA ALA A 261 32.27 -2.50 -5.74
C ALA A 261 32.24 -1.66 -7.03
N ASP A 262 31.07 -1.57 -7.69
CA ASP A 262 30.88 -0.76 -8.89
C ASP A 262 30.72 0.74 -8.59
N LEU A 263 30.28 1.10 -7.38
CA LEU A 263 30.08 2.49 -6.98
C LEU A 263 31.43 3.25 -6.88
N LYS A 264 31.66 4.12 -7.86
CA LYS A 264 32.77 5.09 -7.86
C LYS A 264 32.22 6.44 -7.40
N LEU A 265 32.50 6.78 -6.15
CA LEU A 265 32.05 8.02 -5.55
C LEU A 265 33.23 8.73 -4.90
N SER A 266 33.39 10.00 -5.18
CA SER A 266 34.33 10.92 -4.54
C SER A 266 33.61 12.18 -4.09
N THR A 267 34.06 12.76 -3.01
CA THR A 267 33.55 14.04 -2.51
C THR A 267 34.73 15.02 -2.36
N GLU A 268 34.61 16.17 -2.97
CA GLU A 268 35.49 17.32 -2.71
C GLU A 268 34.77 18.26 -1.74
N ASN A 269 34.51 17.79 -0.52
CA ASN A 269 33.93 18.67 0.48
C ASN A 269 34.67 18.56 1.81
N ASN A 270 34.96 19.71 2.40
CA ASN A 270 35.49 19.85 3.75
C ASN A 270 34.35 20.09 4.76
N LEU A 271 33.11 19.78 4.40
CA LEU A 271 31.95 19.94 5.26
C LEU A 271 32.00 18.89 6.38
N ASN A 272 32.16 19.33 7.60
CA ASN A 272 32.04 18.51 8.79
C ASN A 272 30.71 18.82 9.47
N GLY A 273 30.14 17.84 10.14
CA GLY A 273 28.88 17.99 10.86
C GLY A 273 27.82 17.03 10.36
N THR A 274 26.58 17.34 10.66
CA THR A 274 25.45 16.42 10.52
C THR A 274 24.52 16.87 9.41
N ILE A 275 24.14 15.92 8.56
CA ILE A 275 23.02 16.04 7.63
C ILE A 275 21.90 15.14 8.14
N ILE A 276 20.69 15.69 8.25
CA ILE A 276 19.50 14.95 8.67
C ILE A 276 18.52 14.87 7.50
N PHE A 277 18.00 13.69 7.27
CA PHE A 277 16.86 13.46 6.40
C PHE A 277 15.69 12.90 7.21
N VAL A 278 14.56 13.60 7.20
CA VAL A 278 13.34 13.18 7.86
C VAL A 278 12.31 12.78 6.80
N ILE A 279 11.93 11.52 6.83
CA ILE A 279 10.87 10.97 5.98
C ILE A 279 9.56 11.11 6.75
N GLY A 280 8.64 11.94 6.22
CA GLY A 280 7.27 12.04 6.69
C GLY A 280 6.40 10.93 6.11
N GLU A 281 5.22 10.77 6.67
CA GLU A 281 4.25 9.76 6.28
C GLU A 281 2.88 10.41 6.08
N SER A 282 2.26 10.19 4.90
CA SER A 282 0.89 10.61 4.56
C SER A 282 0.62 12.11 4.75
N ALA A 283 1.64 12.98 4.65
CA ALA A 283 1.45 14.43 4.76
C ALA A 283 1.20 15.06 3.39
N SER A 284 0.05 15.71 3.22
CA SER A 284 -0.28 16.49 2.03
C SER A 284 -0.04 17.98 2.27
N ARG A 285 0.66 18.65 1.32
CA ARG A 285 0.86 20.11 1.39
C ARG A 285 -0.45 20.90 1.35
N ASP A 286 -1.50 20.32 0.75
CA ASP A 286 -2.82 20.97 0.65
C ASP A 286 -3.47 21.17 2.02
N TYR A 287 -3.10 20.35 2.99
CA TYR A 287 -3.58 20.35 4.37
C TYR A 287 -2.49 20.76 5.37
N MET A 288 -1.59 21.66 4.98
CA MET A 288 -0.55 22.25 5.83
C MET A 288 -0.56 23.78 5.68
N HIS A 289 -0.82 24.51 6.75
CA HIS A 289 -0.96 25.97 6.70
C HIS A 289 0.26 26.70 6.12
N ALA A 290 1.47 26.19 6.35
CA ALA A 290 2.69 26.76 5.78
C ALA A 290 2.75 26.71 4.24
N TYR A 291 2.11 25.74 3.61
CA TYR A 291 2.04 25.58 2.16
C TYR A 291 0.75 26.16 1.58
N THR A 292 -0.35 25.95 2.26
CA THR A 292 -1.70 26.36 1.86
C THR A 292 -2.31 27.27 2.93
N PRO A 293 -2.04 28.58 2.88
CA PRO A 293 -2.50 29.54 3.91
C PRO A 293 -4.02 29.59 4.07
N ASP A 294 -4.78 29.19 3.05
CA ASP A 294 -6.25 29.09 3.11
C ASP A 294 -6.74 27.85 3.87
N PHE A 295 -5.86 26.92 4.23
CA PHE A 295 -6.21 25.80 5.10
C PHE A 295 -6.55 26.30 6.51
N PRO A 296 -7.74 25.96 7.06
CA PRO A 296 -8.28 26.66 8.21
C PRO A 296 -7.70 26.23 9.57
N PHE A 297 -6.69 25.36 9.58
CA PHE A 297 -6.02 24.90 10.79
C PHE A 297 -4.58 25.41 10.80
N ASP A 298 -4.21 26.17 11.84
CA ASP A 298 -2.82 26.59 12.09
C ASP A 298 -2.03 25.40 12.68
N ASP A 299 -1.67 24.47 11.81
CA ASP A 299 -1.11 23.15 12.13
C ASP A 299 0.40 23.03 11.89
N THR A 300 1.01 24.06 11.33
CA THR A 300 2.46 24.13 11.08
C THR A 300 3.10 25.39 11.67
N PRO A 301 2.91 25.68 12.99
CA PRO A 301 3.39 26.95 13.56
C PRO A 301 4.91 27.09 13.53
N TRP A 302 5.68 25.98 13.68
CA TRP A 302 7.14 26.05 13.60
C TRP A 302 7.60 26.32 12.16
N LEU A 303 7.13 25.54 11.20
CA LEU A 303 7.52 25.73 9.81
C LEU A 303 7.07 27.10 9.29
N SER A 304 5.89 27.54 9.70
CA SER A 304 5.35 28.85 9.39
C SER A 304 6.23 29.98 9.94
N SER A 305 6.82 29.83 11.13
CA SER A 305 7.72 30.83 11.71
C SER A 305 9.03 31.02 10.94
N THR A 306 9.41 30.06 10.07
CA THR A 306 10.59 30.17 9.22
C THR A 306 10.36 30.96 7.93
N LEU A 307 9.10 31.34 7.67
CA LEU A 307 8.69 32.08 6.47
C LEU A 307 8.55 33.57 6.75
N GLU A 308 8.91 34.40 5.78
CA GLU A 308 8.90 35.88 5.95
C GLU A 308 7.49 36.48 6.12
N LYS A 309 6.47 35.87 5.50
CA LYS A 309 5.06 36.32 5.58
C LYS A 309 4.10 35.15 5.40
N ILE A 310 3.27 34.92 6.40
CA ILE A 310 2.11 34.02 6.28
C ILE A 310 0.85 34.84 6.52
N PRO A 311 -0.17 34.71 5.67
CA PRO A 311 -1.49 35.29 5.93
C PRO A 311 -2.09 34.75 7.23
N PRO A 312 -3.00 35.51 7.88
CA PRO A 312 -3.70 35.00 9.05
C PRO A 312 -4.57 33.80 8.67
N THR A 313 -4.57 32.80 9.54
CA THR A 313 -5.40 31.59 9.38
C THR A 313 -6.88 31.93 9.22
N PRO A 314 -7.59 31.35 8.26
CA PRO A 314 -9.03 31.52 8.07
C PRO A 314 -9.85 31.07 9.31
N ALA A 315 -11.13 31.40 9.33
CA ALA A 315 -12.03 30.86 10.34
C ALA A 315 -12.18 29.34 10.21
N LEU A 316 -12.28 28.67 11.36
CA LEU A 316 -12.52 27.21 11.37
C LEU A 316 -13.83 26.87 10.65
N PRO A 317 -13.89 25.73 9.96
CA PRO A 317 -15.11 25.25 9.31
C PRO A 317 -16.22 24.95 10.33
N ASP A 318 -17.47 24.90 9.85
CA ASP A 318 -18.65 24.75 10.73
C ASP A 318 -18.70 23.45 11.52
N ASP A 319 -18.04 22.41 11.06
CA ASP A 319 -17.95 21.10 11.69
C ASP A 319 -16.79 20.98 12.70
N ALA A 320 -15.93 21.98 12.80
CA ALA A 320 -14.78 22.00 13.68
C ALA A 320 -14.85 23.06 14.77
N LYS A 321 -14.20 22.81 15.90
CA LYS A 321 -13.99 23.76 17.01
C LYS A 321 -12.68 23.47 17.72
N ILE A 322 -12.18 24.47 18.44
CA ILE A 322 -11.06 24.26 19.37
C ILE A 322 -11.54 23.40 20.54
N ASN A 323 -10.75 22.40 20.90
CA ASN A 323 -11.00 21.56 22.07
C ASN A 323 -10.92 22.42 23.33
N PRO A 324 -11.98 22.50 24.16
CA PRO A 324 -11.97 23.33 25.38
C PRO A 324 -10.93 22.88 26.42
N ASP A 325 -10.45 21.65 26.35
CA ASP A 325 -9.41 21.12 27.24
C ASP A 325 -7.99 21.39 26.73
N TYR A 326 -7.83 21.87 25.49
CA TYR A 326 -6.52 22.18 24.91
C TYR A 326 -5.90 23.40 25.61
N LYS A 327 -4.63 23.26 26.00
CA LYS A 327 -3.83 24.35 26.56
C LYS A 327 -2.46 24.34 25.88
N ALA A 328 -2.06 25.48 25.36
CA ALA A 328 -0.70 25.67 24.89
C ALA A 328 0.27 25.65 26.09
N THR A 329 1.26 24.81 26.03
CA THR A 329 2.30 24.59 27.04
C THR A 329 3.65 24.41 26.36
N PRO A 330 4.79 24.55 27.03
CA PRO A 330 6.09 24.24 26.43
C PRO A 330 6.21 22.81 25.88
N ASP A 331 5.39 21.88 26.38
CA ASP A 331 5.40 20.46 25.95
C ASP A 331 4.63 20.20 24.66
N ASN A 332 3.87 21.19 24.17
CA ASN A 332 3.09 21.06 22.92
C ASN A 332 3.17 22.31 22.03
N THR A 333 4.09 23.22 22.30
CA THR A 333 4.40 24.37 21.45
C THR A 333 5.87 24.34 21.04
N PRO A 334 6.17 24.52 19.76
CA PRO A 334 7.56 24.54 19.29
C PRO A 334 8.28 25.82 19.74
N ASN A 335 9.61 25.77 19.72
CA ASN A 335 10.43 26.96 19.82
C ASN A 335 10.37 27.71 18.48
N LEU A 336 9.93 28.94 18.50
CA LEU A 336 9.79 29.80 17.31
C LEU A 336 10.97 30.76 17.14
N THR A 337 12.08 30.56 17.85
CA THR A 337 13.29 31.39 17.70
C THR A 337 13.87 31.18 16.31
N PRO A 338 14.09 32.23 15.52
CA PRO A 338 14.72 32.10 14.21
C PRO A 338 16.10 31.43 14.32
N ALA A 339 16.34 30.44 13.47
CA ALA A 339 17.63 29.78 13.39
C ALA A 339 18.58 30.58 12.49
N ASP A 340 19.90 30.54 12.82
CA ASP A 340 20.92 30.99 11.89
C ASP A 340 20.99 30.00 10.73
N GLY A 341 20.76 30.49 9.50
CA GLY A 341 20.74 29.67 8.30
C GLY A 341 19.51 29.92 7.45
N LYS A 342 19.33 29.10 6.43
CA LYS A 342 18.34 29.33 5.39
C LYS A 342 17.36 28.17 5.28
N PHE A 343 16.06 28.46 5.41
CA PHE A 343 14.99 27.54 5.07
C PHE A 343 14.49 27.81 3.65
N ILE A 344 14.32 26.74 2.88
CA ILE A 344 13.75 26.76 1.53
C ILE A 344 12.56 25.79 1.50
N ILE A 345 11.37 26.32 1.23
CA ILE A 345 10.15 25.53 1.04
C ILE A 345 9.90 25.35 -0.45
N PHE A 346 9.65 24.12 -0.88
CA PHE A 346 9.40 23.76 -2.27
C PHE A 346 7.91 23.49 -2.48
N LYS A 347 7.29 24.25 -3.39
CA LYS A 347 5.83 24.27 -3.51
C LYS A 347 5.25 23.18 -4.41
N ASN A 348 6.02 22.72 -5.39
CA ASN A 348 5.53 21.85 -6.45
C ASN A 348 6.21 20.48 -6.42
N VAL A 349 6.16 19.83 -5.24
CA VAL A 349 6.71 18.50 -5.05
C VAL A 349 5.60 17.46 -5.05
N TYR A 350 5.83 16.37 -5.78
CA TYR A 350 4.88 15.28 -5.94
C TYR A 350 5.53 13.94 -5.59
N ALA A 351 4.75 13.05 -5.02
CA ALA A 351 5.13 11.67 -4.85
C ALA A 351 5.05 10.91 -6.19
N SER A 352 5.91 9.93 -6.38
CA SER A 352 5.90 9.07 -7.57
C SER A 352 4.78 8.01 -7.55
N TRP A 353 4.19 7.75 -6.36
CA TRP A 353 3.09 6.83 -6.13
C TRP A 353 2.30 7.23 -4.87
N THR A 354 1.17 6.57 -4.60
CA THR A 354 0.29 6.89 -3.46
C THR A 354 0.57 6.05 -2.21
N GLN A 355 1.59 5.22 -2.18
CA GLN A 355 1.90 4.31 -1.07
C GLN A 355 3.38 4.33 -0.74
N THR A 356 3.69 4.19 0.54
CA THR A 356 5.04 4.30 1.14
C THR A 356 6.09 3.46 0.42
N VAL A 357 5.85 2.15 0.25
CA VAL A 357 6.90 1.24 -0.25
C VAL A 357 7.32 1.53 -1.68
N PRO A 358 6.41 1.67 -2.67
CA PRO A 358 6.80 2.01 -4.05
C PRO A 358 7.47 3.37 -4.17
N VAL A 359 7.08 4.36 -3.35
CA VAL A 359 7.69 5.69 -3.32
C VAL A 359 9.09 5.63 -2.73
N LEU A 360 9.23 5.13 -1.51
CA LEU A 360 10.51 5.16 -0.80
C LEU A 360 11.54 4.21 -1.40
N GLN A 361 11.12 3.11 -2.03
CA GLN A 361 12.02 2.28 -2.82
C GLN A 361 12.78 3.12 -3.86
N ARG A 362 12.12 4.09 -4.49
CA ARG A 362 12.72 4.99 -5.49
C ARG A 362 13.39 6.20 -4.86
N ALA A 363 12.71 6.89 -3.98
CA ALA A 363 13.25 8.08 -3.33
C ALA A 363 14.58 7.81 -2.59
N LEU A 364 14.74 6.61 -2.05
CA LEU A 364 15.94 6.20 -1.30
C LEU A 364 17.04 5.59 -2.16
N THR A 365 16.81 5.39 -3.46
CA THR A 365 17.77 4.75 -4.35
C THR A 365 17.90 5.50 -5.67
N GLU A 366 18.88 5.13 -6.47
CA GLU A 366 19.06 5.70 -7.83
C GLU A 366 17.96 5.26 -8.84
N GLN A 367 17.05 4.36 -8.45
CA GLN A 367 15.91 4.00 -9.27
C GLN A 367 14.91 5.15 -9.30
N SER A 368 14.49 5.57 -10.48
CA SER A 368 13.42 6.56 -10.64
C SER A 368 12.47 6.13 -11.76
N GLN A 369 11.31 6.78 -11.88
CA GLN A 369 10.40 6.55 -13.01
C GLN A 369 10.96 7.08 -14.35
N TYR A 370 12.12 7.73 -14.34
CA TYR A 370 12.79 8.33 -15.50
C TYR A 370 14.01 7.56 -15.97
N ASN A 371 14.26 6.37 -15.37
CA ASN A 371 15.33 5.47 -15.79
C ASN A 371 14.86 4.01 -15.74
N ASP A 372 15.60 3.11 -16.39
CA ASP A 372 15.28 1.68 -16.47
C ASP A 372 16.01 0.85 -15.40
N LYS A 373 16.42 1.47 -14.28
CA LYS A 373 17.16 0.78 -13.23
C LYS A 373 16.23 -0.06 -12.37
N GLU A 374 16.66 -1.27 -12.08
CA GLU A 374 15.97 -2.15 -11.15
C GLU A 374 16.40 -1.88 -9.71
N PHE A 375 15.50 -2.08 -8.75
CA PHE A 375 15.78 -1.86 -7.33
C PHE A 375 17.00 -2.65 -6.86
N PHE A 376 17.10 -3.92 -7.21
CA PHE A 376 18.19 -4.81 -6.77
C PHE A 376 19.57 -4.44 -7.33
N GLU A 377 19.63 -3.59 -8.35
CA GLU A 377 20.86 -3.04 -8.93
C GLU A 377 21.19 -1.63 -8.44
N SER A 378 20.25 -0.99 -7.76
CA SER A 378 20.31 0.43 -7.41
C SER A 378 21.08 0.67 -6.11
N VAL A 379 21.91 1.71 -6.10
CA VAL A 379 22.61 2.21 -4.91
C VAL A 379 21.66 3.07 -4.08
N SER A 380 21.70 2.95 -2.76
CA SER A 380 20.89 3.78 -1.86
C SER A 380 21.60 5.07 -1.44
N ILE A 381 20.81 6.05 -0.96
CA ILE A 381 21.34 7.27 -0.32
C ILE A 381 22.24 6.94 0.90
N VAL A 382 21.91 5.86 1.64
CA VAL A 382 22.70 5.39 2.78
C VAL A 382 24.06 4.87 2.31
N ASP A 383 24.08 4.06 1.24
CA ASP A 383 25.34 3.56 0.67
C ASP A 383 26.18 4.71 0.07
N ALA A 384 25.54 5.69 -0.58
CA ALA A 384 26.21 6.89 -1.10
C ALA A 384 26.80 7.73 0.04
N ALA A 385 26.06 7.98 1.12
CA ALA A 385 26.54 8.71 2.28
C ALA A 385 27.74 8.01 2.93
N ARG A 386 27.68 6.68 3.14
CA ARG A 386 28.79 5.91 3.68
C ARG A 386 30.04 6.01 2.79
N LYS A 387 29.86 5.89 1.49
CA LYS A 387 30.97 6.02 0.51
C LYS A 387 31.56 7.42 0.52
N ALA A 388 30.75 8.44 0.82
CA ALA A 388 31.17 9.83 1.02
C ALA A 388 31.81 10.12 2.39
N GLY A 389 31.97 9.08 3.25
CA GLY A 389 32.64 9.17 4.53
C GLY A 389 31.75 9.59 5.70
N TYR A 390 30.43 9.56 5.54
CA TYR A 390 29.51 9.78 6.65
C TYR A 390 29.35 8.51 7.51
N LYS A 391 29.23 8.69 8.81
CA LYS A 391 28.67 7.71 9.72
C LYS A 391 27.15 7.74 9.55
N THR A 392 26.55 6.60 9.26
CA THR A 392 25.15 6.53 8.84
C THR A 392 24.27 5.94 9.92
N TYR A 393 23.12 6.60 10.16
CA TYR A 393 22.13 6.21 11.15
C TYR A 393 20.76 6.15 10.50
N TRP A 394 19.95 5.16 10.93
CA TRP A 394 18.56 5.05 10.53
C TRP A 394 17.71 4.77 11.78
N PHE A 395 16.79 5.68 12.08
CA PHE A 395 15.87 5.59 13.21
C PHE A 395 14.44 5.63 12.71
N SER A 396 13.65 4.58 12.98
CA SER A 396 12.30 4.43 12.44
C SER A 396 11.28 4.21 13.53
N ASN A 397 10.15 4.90 13.42
CA ASN A 397 8.94 4.64 14.19
C ASN A 397 7.94 3.76 13.42
N GLN A 398 8.22 3.47 12.17
CA GLN A 398 7.46 2.48 11.40
C GLN A 398 8.04 1.09 11.65
N GLY A 399 7.14 0.11 11.93
CA GLY A 399 7.51 -1.24 12.34
C GLY A 399 8.36 -1.99 11.31
N ARG A 400 9.08 -3.01 11.79
CA ARG A 400 9.67 -4.01 10.90
C ARG A 400 8.57 -4.91 10.40
N TYR A 401 8.42 -5.01 9.09
CA TYR A 401 7.45 -5.91 8.49
C TYR A 401 7.95 -7.36 8.55
N GLY A 402 7.49 -8.13 9.55
CA GLY A 402 7.53 -9.58 9.66
C GLY A 402 8.82 -10.31 9.26
N GLU A 403 8.67 -11.52 8.72
CA GLU A 403 9.78 -12.33 8.18
C GLU A 403 10.30 -11.80 6.83
N PHE A 404 9.56 -10.92 6.16
CA PHE A 404 9.88 -10.37 4.85
C PHE A 404 10.22 -8.89 4.99
N ASP A 405 11.49 -8.56 4.81
CA ASP A 405 11.95 -7.18 4.80
C ASP A 405 11.33 -6.41 3.61
N SER A 406 10.77 -5.23 3.87
CA SER A 406 10.40 -4.30 2.80
C SER A 406 11.66 -3.71 2.16
N ALA A 407 11.53 -3.12 0.95
CA ALA A 407 12.61 -2.39 0.30
C ALA A 407 13.22 -1.31 1.24
N ILE A 408 12.37 -0.65 2.02
CA ILE A 408 12.78 0.39 2.97
C ILE A 408 13.62 -0.21 4.10
N THR A 409 13.17 -1.32 4.70
CA THR A 409 13.90 -2.02 5.76
C THR A 409 15.26 -2.50 5.27
N LEU A 410 15.36 -2.97 4.02
CA LEU A 410 16.62 -3.38 3.42
C LEU A 410 17.59 -2.21 3.26
N VAL A 411 17.11 -1.06 2.80
CA VAL A 411 17.93 0.17 2.74
C VAL A 411 18.34 0.59 4.15
N ALA A 412 17.42 0.62 5.11
CA ALA A 412 17.68 0.98 6.51
C ALA A 412 18.78 0.11 7.14
N LYS A 413 18.74 -1.21 6.92
CA LYS A 413 19.76 -2.16 7.41
C LYS A 413 21.15 -1.97 6.79
N THR A 414 21.29 -1.15 5.75
CA THR A 414 22.60 -0.80 5.20
C THR A 414 23.31 0.29 6.01
N ALA A 415 22.61 1.01 6.88
CA ALA A 415 23.22 2.00 7.78
C ALA A 415 24.18 1.35 8.78
N ASP A 416 25.14 2.13 9.30
CA ASP A 416 26.08 1.66 10.34
C ASP A 416 25.38 1.40 11.66
N VAL A 417 24.32 2.16 11.96
CA VAL A 417 23.43 1.98 13.10
C VAL A 417 22.00 2.09 12.60
N SER A 418 21.19 1.08 12.86
CA SER A 418 19.76 1.11 12.53
C SER A 418 18.95 0.61 13.71
N ASP A 419 17.98 1.42 14.15
CA ASP A 419 17.11 1.11 15.27
C ASP A 419 15.65 1.45 14.96
N TRP A 420 14.76 0.68 15.55
CA TRP A 420 13.32 0.84 15.46
C TRP A 420 12.73 1.03 16.86
N THR A 421 11.63 1.76 16.95
CA THR A 421 10.91 1.97 18.22
C THR A 421 10.14 0.74 18.66
N ASP A 422 9.79 -0.12 17.70
CA ASP A 422 9.03 -1.33 17.91
C ASP A 422 9.96 -2.56 17.93
N ASP A 423 10.03 -3.23 19.08
CA ASP A 423 10.41 -4.64 19.13
C ASP A 423 9.13 -5.42 18.76
N ALA A 424 9.23 -6.36 17.83
CA ALA A 424 8.15 -7.08 17.15
C ALA A 424 7.03 -7.71 18.03
N PHE A 425 7.02 -7.43 19.31
CA PHE A 425 6.08 -7.94 20.32
C PHE A 425 5.50 -6.84 21.24
N ASP A 426 5.95 -5.59 21.13
CA ASP A 426 5.37 -4.48 21.91
C ASP A 426 4.38 -3.70 21.06
N PHE A 427 3.08 -3.94 21.28
CA PHE A 427 1.97 -3.30 20.59
C PHE A 427 1.65 -1.90 21.13
N SER A 428 2.59 -1.24 21.82
CA SER A 428 2.38 0.13 22.26
C SER A 428 2.39 1.08 21.06
N GLU A 429 1.35 1.86 20.90
CA GLU A 429 1.30 2.99 19.96
C GLU A 429 2.31 4.03 20.44
N LEU A 430 3.48 4.06 19.81
CA LEU A 430 4.52 5.03 20.18
C LEU A 430 4.40 6.27 19.29
N GLU A 431 4.32 7.42 19.92
CA GLU A 431 4.36 8.70 19.22
C GLU A 431 5.79 9.01 18.72
N ASP A 432 5.91 9.76 17.62
CA ASP A 432 7.19 10.05 16.95
C ASP A 432 8.26 10.72 17.84
N GLU A 433 7.87 11.38 18.93
CA GLU A 433 8.86 11.92 19.90
C GLU A 433 9.78 10.86 20.49
N VAL A 434 9.37 9.60 20.51
CA VAL A 434 10.21 8.48 20.98
C VAL A 434 11.48 8.36 20.16
N LEU A 435 11.48 8.79 18.89
CA LEU A 435 12.67 8.81 18.04
C LEU A 435 13.79 9.71 18.58
N LEU A 436 13.47 10.74 19.35
CA LEU A 436 14.46 11.69 19.90
C LEU A 436 15.44 11.01 20.85
N LYS A 437 15.06 9.91 21.51
CA LYS A 437 15.97 9.13 22.36
C LYS A 437 17.17 8.56 21.59
N PHE A 438 17.00 8.31 20.29
CA PHE A 438 18.05 7.72 19.49
C PHE A 438 19.22 8.69 19.20
N PHE A 439 19.07 9.97 19.45
CA PHE A 439 20.18 10.91 19.41
C PHE A 439 21.31 10.53 20.37
N GLU A 440 21.03 9.83 21.45
CA GLU A 440 22.04 9.30 22.36
C GLU A 440 22.99 8.29 21.70
N ARG A 441 22.59 7.72 20.54
CA ARG A 441 23.41 6.78 19.77
C ARG A 441 24.35 7.49 18.78
N VAL A 442 24.16 8.79 18.57
CA VAL A 442 24.92 9.58 17.58
C VAL A 442 26.17 10.18 18.24
N ASN A 443 27.33 9.91 17.67
CA ASN A 443 28.55 10.58 18.08
C ASN A 443 28.63 11.97 17.43
N PRO A 444 28.64 13.06 18.22
CA PRO A 444 28.65 14.42 17.68
C PRO A 444 29.96 14.81 16.97
N ASP A 445 31.05 14.08 17.23
CA ASP A 445 32.35 14.35 16.63
C ASP A 445 32.51 13.74 15.23
N ASP A 446 31.59 12.88 14.81
CA ASP A 446 31.59 12.25 13.50
C ASP A 446 30.92 13.12 12.45
N LYS A 447 31.24 12.88 11.19
CA LYS A 447 30.50 13.39 10.04
C LYS A 447 29.27 12.50 9.87
N ASN A 448 28.08 12.99 10.26
CA ASN A 448 26.89 12.16 10.40
C ASN A 448 25.88 12.35 9.27
N PHE A 449 25.29 11.26 8.82
CA PHE A 449 24.05 11.23 8.05
C PHE A 449 22.99 10.46 8.82
N ILE A 450 21.92 11.13 9.23
CA ILE A 450 20.88 10.54 10.07
C ILE A 450 19.55 10.57 9.31
N VAL A 451 18.93 9.41 9.20
CA VAL A 451 17.56 9.29 8.67
C VAL A 451 16.60 9.05 9.85
N PHE A 452 15.58 9.89 9.95
CA PHE A 452 14.41 9.67 10.79
C PHE A 452 13.23 9.29 9.91
N HIS A 453 12.58 8.17 10.20
CA HIS A 453 11.39 7.71 9.48
C HIS A 453 10.20 7.73 10.43
N LEU A 454 9.32 8.71 10.24
CA LEU A 454 8.20 9.00 11.11
C LEU A 454 7.01 8.08 10.83
N MET A 455 6.15 7.89 11.83
CA MET A 455 4.79 7.38 11.64
C MET A 455 3.85 8.48 11.12
N GLY A 456 4.16 9.74 11.37
CA GLY A 456 3.55 10.91 10.80
C GLY A 456 2.03 10.95 10.88
N SER A 457 1.38 11.16 9.73
CA SER A 457 -0.08 11.21 9.60
C SER A 457 -0.67 9.94 9.00
N HIS A 458 -0.02 8.76 9.20
CA HIS A 458 -0.55 7.48 8.75
C HIS A 458 -2.00 7.28 9.21
N ILE A 459 -2.79 6.58 8.41
CA ILE A 459 -4.23 6.33 8.64
C ILE A 459 -4.54 6.00 10.10
N TYR A 460 -5.70 6.41 10.61
CA TYR A 460 -6.09 6.44 12.01
C TYR A 460 -5.44 7.62 12.77
N TYR A 461 -5.57 8.81 12.20
CA TYR A 461 -4.93 10.05 12.65
C TYR A 461 -5.06 10.32 14.15
N ASN A 462 -6.17 9.93 14.79
CA ASN A 462 -6.39 10.13 16.23
C ASN A 462 -5.37 9.39 17.12
N SER A 463 -4.67 8.38 16.62
CA SER A 463 -3.61 7.66 17.34
C SER A 463 -2.21 8.14 16.97
N ARG A 464 -2.08 9.14 16.10
CA ARG A 464 -0.78 9.66 15.65
C ARG A 464 -0.23 10.79 16.50
N TYR A 465 -0.96 11.24 17.52
CA TYR A 465 -0.53 12.31 18.39
C TYR A 465 -1.02 12.11 19.83
N PRO A 466 -0.23 12.52 20.84
CA PRO A 466 -0.64 12.46 22.24
C PRO A 466 -1.77 13.47 22.53
N ARG A 467 -2.55 13.17 23.56
CA ARG A 467 -3.74 13.98 23.93
C ARG A 467 -3.45 15.49 24.05
N ARG A 468 -2.23 15.89 24.42
CA ARG A 468 -1.84 17.30 24.55
C ARG A 468 -1.80 18.04 23.21
N PHE A 469 -1.80 17.34 22.07
CA PHE A 469 -1.89 17.91 20.72
C PHE A 469 -3.30 17.88 20.13
N LYS A 470 -4.29 17.36 20.85
CA LYS A 470 -5.69 17.39 20.40
C LYS A 470 -6.27 18.80 20.49
N LYS A 471 -5.82 19.70 19.60
CA LYS A 471 -6.19 21.13 19.54
C LYS A 471 -7.57 21.32 18.93
N TRP A 472 -7.89 20.55 17.89
CA TRP A 472 -9.17 20.63 17.18
C TRP A 472 -9.98 19.35 17.30
N VAL A 473 -11.30 19.50 17.35
CA VAL A 473 -12.26 18.40 17.42
C VAL A 473 -13.50 18.72 16.58
N THR A 474 -14.23 17.70 16.17
CA THR A 474 -15.52 17.84 15.50
C THR A 474 -16.58 18.41 16.46
N ARG A 475 -17.55 19.18 15.95
CA ARG A 475 -18.59 19.83 16.78
C ARG A 475 -19.56 18.82 17.39
N ASP A 476 -19.85 17.76 16.71
CA ASP A 476 -20.74 16.69 17.19
C ASP A 476 -20.07 15.74 18.19
N GLY A 477 -18.75 15.89 18.41
CA GLY A 477 -17.98 15.01 19.28
C GLY A 477 -17.70 13.62 18.70
N THR A 478 -18.23 13.31 17.53
CA THR A 478 -17.89 12.08 16.79
C THR A 478 -16.64 12.32 15.97
N GLY A 479 -15.53 11.73 16.37
CA GLY A 479 -14.31 11.72 15.57
C GLY A 479 -14.46 10.69 14.47
N MET A 480 -14.84 11.11 13.26
CA MET A 480 -14.60 10.28 12.10
C MET A 480 -13.08 10.23 11.84
N MET A 481 -12.58 9.09 11.42
CA MET A 481 -11.16 8.84 11.25
C MET A 481 -10.48 9.67 10.19
N LEU A 482 -11.19 9.98 9.14
CA LEU A 482 -10.76 10.83 8.04
C LEU A 482 -11.20 12.29 8.26
N ALA A 483 -11.48 12.69 9.50
CA ALA A 483 -11.90 14.07 9.79
C ALA A 483 -10.70 15.02 9.75
N ALA A 484 -10.83 16.13 9.03
CA ALA A 484 -9.82 17.17 8.92
C ALA A 484 -9.25 17.66 10.28
N PRO A 485 -10.06 17.83 11.36
CA PRO A 485 -9.51 18.16 12.67
C PRO A 485 -8.50 17.16 13.24
N SER A 486 -8.71 15.85 13.01
CA SER A 486 -7.80 14.82 13.49
C SER A 486 -6.51 14.78 12.68
N TYR A 487 -6.64 14.96 11.38
CA TYR A 487 -5.49 15.08 10.49
C TYR A 487 -4.66 16.33 10.82
N ALA A 488 -5.28 17.49 10.96
CA ALA A 488 -4.60 18.73 11.35
C ALA A 488 -3.87 18.59 12.71
N ASN A 489 -4.43 17.84 13.67
CA ASN A 489 -3.74 17.56 14.93
C ASN A 489 -2.51 16.66 14.72
N SER A 490 -2.53 15.70 13.80
CA SER A 490 -1.36 14.86 13.48
C SER A 490 -0.26 15.67 12.79
N ILE A 491 -0.63 16.56 11.87
CA ILE A 491 0.31 17.50 11.24
C ILE A 491 0.92 18.47 12.28
N LEU A 492 0.09 19.03 13.20
CA LEU A 492 0.58 19.88 14.29
C LEU A 492 1.62 19.15 15.15
N TYR A 493 1.40 17.88 15.41
CA TYR A 493 2.34 17.07 16.16
C TYR A 493 3.61 16.76 15.35
N THR A 494 3.49 16.46 14.06
CA THR A 494 4.64 16.28 13.17
C THR A 494 5.51 17.55 13.10
N ASP A 495 4.89 18.74 12.95
CA ASP A 495 5.60 20.02 12.97
C ASP A 495 6.39 20.24 14.28
N PHE A 496 5.78 19.89 15.40
CA PHE A 496 6.46 19.91 16.71
C PHE A 496 7.65 18.93 16.77
N VAL A 497 7.49 17.69 16.32
CA VAL A 497 8.58 16.68 16.31
C VAL A 497 9.72 17.17 15.42
N LEU A 498 9.43 17.70 14.25
CA LEU A 498 10.41 18.29 13.34
C LEU A 498 11.20 19.41 14.02
N SER A 499 10.52 20.28 14.77
CA SER A 499 11.17 21.35 15.54
C SER A 499 12.13 20.82 16.60
N LYS A 500 11.77 19.72 17.28
CA LYS A 500 12.63 19.09 18.30
C LYS A 500 13.85 18.40 17.71
N ILE A 501 13.67 17.73 16.56
CA ILE A 501 14.79 17.16 15.81
C ILE A 501 15.77 18.27 15.40
N PHE A 502 15.22 19.35 14.86
CA PHE A 502 15.99 20.51 14.43
C PHE A 502 16.75 21.16 15.60
N ASP A 503 16.06 21.51 16.69
CA ASP A 503 16.63 22.16 17.86
C ASP A 503 17.78 21.34 18.47
N TYR A 504 17.57 20.02 18.64
CA TYR A 504 18.61 19.14 19.17
C TYR A 504 19.85 19.09 18.28
N ALA A 505 19.64 18.90 16.99
CA ALA A 505 20.73 18.75 16.04
C ALA A 505 21.51 20.07 15.85
N ALA A 506 20.82 21.22 15.81
CA ALA A 506 21.46 22.52 15.73
C ALA A 506 22.33 22.83 16.96
N GLN A 507 21.87 22.41 18.16
CA GLN A 507 22.59 22.70 19.41
C GLN A 507 23.72 21.70 19.70
N ASN A 508 23.61 20.43 19.26
CA ASN A 508 24.46 19.35 19.75
C ASN A 508 25.25 18.62 18.65
N LEU A 509 24.86 18.71 17.37
CA LEU A 509 25.39 17.85 16.32
C LEU A 509 26.01 18.64 15.14
N ASN A 510 26.26 19.92 15.29
CA ASN A 510 26.75 20.76 14.20
C ASN A 510 25.94 20.55 12.91
N LEU A 511 24.63 20.83 12.99
CA LEU A 511 23.68 20.63 11.89
C LEU A 511 24.06 21.46 10.67
N GLN A 512 24.34 20.81 9.55
CA GLN A 512 24.69 21.47 8.29
C GLN A 512 23.52 21.55 7.33
N ALA A 513 22.70 20.49 7.25
CA ALA A 513 21.48 20.48 6.47
C ALA A 513 20.42 19.58 7.13
N MET A 514 19.17 19.97 7.02
CA MET A 514 18.01 19.12 7.33
C MET A 514 17.05 19.13 6.15
N ILE A 515 16.69 17.95 5.68
CA ILE A 515 15.75 17.76 4.58
C ILE A 515 14.52 17.04 5.14
N TYR A 516 13.35 17.48 4.75
CA TYR A 516 12.09 16.81 5.03
C TYR A 516 11.26 16.71 3.75
N PHE A 517 10.67 15.57 3.51
CA PHE A 517 9.51 15.41 2.64
C PHE A 517 8.63 14.26 3.14
N SER A 518 7.33 14.30 2.81
CA SER A 518 6.45 13.14 3.00
C SER A 518 6.63 12.16 1.85
N ASP A 519 6.50 10.89 2.16
CA ASP A 519 6.52 9.82 1.16
C ASP A 519 5.40 10.02 0.13
N HIS A 520 4.15 10.13 0.57
CA HIS A 520 2.98 10.50 -0.24
C HIS A 520 2.09 11.48 0.49
N GLY A 521 1.11 12.02 -0.21
CA GLY A 521 0.06 12.85 0.34
C GLY A 521 -1.15 12.04 0.81
N GLU A 522 -2.24 12.73 1.08
CA GLU A 522 -3.47 12.15 1.61
C GLU A 522 -4.70 12.83 0.99
N ASP A 523 -5.76 12.08 0.74
CA ASP A 523 -7.09 12.61 0.47
C ASP A 523 -7.98 12.33 1.69
N LEU A 524 -8.55 13.37 2.29
CA LEU A 524 -9.31 13.25 3.53
C LEU A 524 -10.69 12.58 3.37
N GLU A 525 -11.13 12.29 2.14
CA GLU A 525 -12.38 11.57 1.87
C GLU A 525 -12.15 10.07 1.63
N ILE A 526 -11.07 9.72 0.92
CA ILE A 526 -10.84 8.35 0.42
C ILE A 526 -9.46 7.78 0.79
N SER A 527 -8.68 8.52 1.61
CA SER A 527 -7.30 8.17 1.96
C SER A 527 -6.39 8.11 0.70
N HIS A 528 -5.30 7.38 0.75
CA HIS A 528 -4.33 7.26 -0.35
C HIS A 528 -4.51 5.97 -1.17
N ASN A 529 -5.77 5.60 -1.44
CA ASN A 529 -6.08 4.39 -2.21
C ASN A 529 -5.65 4.53 -3.68
N PRO A 530 -4.71 3.71 -4.18
CA PRO A 530 -4.19 3.81 -5.55
C PRO A 530 -5.24 3.50 -6.63
N ASP A 531 -6.31 2.77 -6.28
CA ASP A 531 -7.36 2.38 -7.22
C ASP A 531 -8.39 3.49 -7.45
N VAL A 532 -8.37 4.54 -6.60
CA VAL A 532 -9.24 5.71 -6.70
C VAL A 532 -8.37 6.97 -6.70
N PHE A 533 -7.43 7.02 -7.62
CA PHE A 533 -6.42 8.04 -7.70
C PHE A 533 -6.98 9.47 -7.73
N ARG A 534 -6.38 10.35 -6.89
CA ARG A 534 -6.52 11.82 -6.93
C ARG A 534 -5.16 12.46 -6.69
N PHE A 535 -4.93 13.66 -7.26
CA PHE A 535 -3.63 14.34 -7.13
C PHE A 535 -3.31 14.78 -5.69
N GLU A 536 -4.31 15.01 -4.84
CA GLU A 536 -4.16 15.28 -3.41
C GLU A 536 -3.31 14.24 -2.68
N MET A 537 -3.39 12.98 -3.12
CA MET A 537 -2.59 11.86 -2.59
C MET A 537 -1.11 11.95 -2.94
N LEU A 538 -0.74 12.84 -3.87
CA LEU A 538 0.62 12.96 -4.38
C LEU A 538 1.27 14.30 -4.09
N ARG A 539 0.51 15.32 -3.73
CA ARG A 539 1.02 16.65 -3.43
C ARG A 539 1.67 16.64 -2.05
N VAL A 540 2.98 16.48 -1.99
CA VAL A 540 3.73 16.34 -0.74
C VAL A 540 4.46 17.61 -0.33
N PRO A 541 4.55 17.89 0.99
CA PRO A 541 5.42 18.95 1.49
C PRO A 541 6.88 18.55 1.35
N MET A 542 7.74 19.50 0.98
CA MET A 542 9.19 19.37 1.06
C MET A 542 9.81 20.70 1.50
N PHE A 543 10.71 20.63 2.48
CA PHE A 543 11.57 21.76 2.82
C PHE A 543 13.01 21.31 3.07
N MET A 544 13.92 22.24 2.93
CA MET A 544 15.33 22.04 3.25
C MET A 544 15.83 23.22 4.10
N TYR A 545 16.63 22.90 5.10
CA TYR A 545 17.42 23.86 5.87
C TYR A 545 18.90 23.68 5.56
N PHE A 546 19.62 24.80 5.47
CA PHE A 546 21.07 24.84 5.33
C PHE A 546 21.67 25.83 6.33
N SER A 547 22.74 25.39 7.02
CA SER A 547 23.47 26.26 7.94
C SER A 547 24.22 27.39 7.19
N ALA A 548 24.55 28.46 7.88
CA ALA A 548 25.36 29.53 7.32
C ALA A 548 26.75 29.01 6.86
N GLU A 549 27.30 27.99 7.54
CA GLU A 549 28.55 27.32 7.15
C GLU A 549 28.38 26.56 5.83
N TYR A 550 27.29 25.80 5.68
CA TYR A 550 26.97 25.08 4.45
C TYR A 550 26.82 26.04 3.28
N GLU A 551 26.03 27.13 3.45
CA GLU A 551 25.83 28.14 2.41
C GLU A 551 27.13 28.82 1.99
N LYS A 552 28.02 29.08 2.94
CA LYS A 552 29.34 29.63 2.66
C LYS A 552 30.24 28.69 1.83
N ILE A 553 30.15 27.37 2.07
CA ILE A 553 30.93 26.36 1.33
C ILE A 553 30.32 26.09 -0.05
N PHE A 554 29.01 26.05 -0.15
CA PHE A 554 28.26 25.71 -1.36
C PHE A 554 27.20 26.75 -1.75
N PRO A 555 27.61 28.04 -1.98
CA PRO A 555 26.67 29.13 -2.25
C PRO A 555 25.82 28.88 -3.49
N ASP A 556 26.42 28.31 -4.55
CA ASP A 556 25.73 28.06 -5.82
C ASP A 556 24.64 27.01 -5.69
N LYS A 557 24.82 25.99 -4.83
CA LYS A 557 23.82 24.98 -4.60
C LYS A 557 22.61 25.54 -3.87
N VAL A 558 22.85 26.31 -2.80
CA VAL A 558 21.78 26.94 -2.03
C VAL A 558 21.03 27.94 -2.92
N ALA A 559 21.72 28.75 -3.71
CA ALA A 559 21.11 29.67 -4.66
C ALA A 559 20.29 28.94 -5.74
N THR A 560 20.79 27.80 -6.24
CA THR A 560 20.06 26.98 -7.23
C THR A 560 18.80 26.41 -6.64
N LEU A 561 18.86 25.83 -5.43
CA LEU A 561 17.67 25.31 -4.73
C LEU A 561 16.64 26.42 -4.47
N GLU A 562 17.07 27.61 -4.06
CA GLU A 562 16.20 28.77 -3.88
C GLU A 562 15.51 29.18 -5.19
N ASN A 563 16.26 29.21 -6.30
CA ASN A 563 15.70 29.50 -7.62
C ASN A 563 14.74 28.40 -8.12
N ASN A 564 14.92 27.17 -7.64
CA ASN A 564 14.10 26.02 -8.02
C ASN A 564 12.86 25.83 -7.11
N ARG A 565 12.67 26.65 -6.05
CA ARG A 565 11.58 26.47 -5.08
C ARG A 565 10.17 26.45 -5.68
N GLU A 566 9.98 27.09 -6.82
CA GLU A 566 8.71 27.13 -7.58
C GLU A 566 8.69 26.13 -8.74
N LYS A 567 9.78 25.39 -8.99
CA LYS A 567 9.82 24.35 -10.02
C LYS A 567 9.18 23.08 -9.53
N TYR A 568 8.79 22.25 -10.48
CA TYR A 568 8.19 20.96 -10.24
C TYR A 568 9.25 19.88 -10.01
N PHE A 569 8.98 18.97 -9.07
CA PHE A 569 9.87 17.89 -8.67
C PHE A 569 9.07 16.67 -8.27
N THR A 570 9.58 15.46 -8.54
CA THR A 570 9.05 14.22 -8.01
C THR A 570 10.05 13.54 -7.08
N ASN A 571 9.58 13.03 -5.93
CA ASN A 571 10.47 12.58 -4.85
C ASN A 571 11.32 11.34 -5.21
N ASP A 572 11.01 10.62 -6.27
CA ASP A 572 11.84 9.52 -6.80
C ASP A 572 13.18 9.97 -7.44
N MET A 573 13.38 11.27 -7.64
CA MET A 573 14.67 11.85 -8.05
C MET A 573 15.52 12.30 -6.85
N PHE A 574 15.11 11.99 -5.62
CA PHE A 574 15.78 12.49 -4.42
C PHE A 574 17.20 11.94 -4.26
N TYR A 575 17.50 10.73 -4.75
CA TYR A 575 18.85 10.18 -4.71
C TYR A 575 19.89 11.13 -5.36
N ASP A 576 19.59 11.66 -6.54
CA ASP A 576 20.48 12.57 -7.24
C ASP A 576 20.58 13.92 -6.53
N THR A 577 19.45 14.43 -6.03
CA THR A 577 19.44 15.66 -5.21
C THR A 577 20.26 15.49 -3.93
N PHE A 578 20.18 14.34 -3.26
CA PHE A 578 20.99 14.03 -2.09
C PHE A 578 22.50 13.99 -2.45
N CYS A 579 22.87 13.32 -3.55
CA CYS A 579 24.24 13.33 -4.04
C CYS A 579 24.72 14.76 -4.32
N GLY A 580 23.88 15.61 -4.91
CA GLY A 580 24.16 17.02 -5.08
C GLY A 580 24.42 17.77 -3.76
N ILE A 581 23.55 17.58 -2.76
CA ILE A 581 23.68 18.21 -1.44
C ILE A 581 24.98 17.81 -0.75
N ILE A 582 25.37 16.54 -0.79
CA ILE A 582 26.65 16.08 -0.21
C ILE A 582 27.86 16.35 -1.12
N ASN A 583 27.67 17.04 -2.24
CA ASN A 583 28.69 17.33 -3.26
C ASN A 583 29.43 16.07 -3.74
N ALA A 584 28.69 14.99 -3.97
CA ALA A 584 29.24 13.72 -4.41
C ALA A 584 29.34 13.68 -5.95
N GLN A 585 30.52 13.36 -6.45
CA GLN A 585 30.73 12.98 -7.85
C GLN A 585 30.69 11.47 -7.97
N SER A 586 29.77 10.93 -8.76
CA SER A 586 29.54 9.50 -8.85
C SER A 586 29.22 9.04 -10.26
N ASN A 587 29.63 7.80 -10.60
CA ASN A 587 29.19 7.13 -11.82
C ASN A 587 27.69 6.73 -11.79
N ARG A 588 27.01 6.99 -10.69
CA ARG A 588 25.61 6.70 -10.43
C ARG A 588 24.74 7.96 -10.26
N TYR A 589 25.29 9.13 -10.53
CA TYR A 589 24.66 10.44 -10.38
C TYR A 589 24.27 11.04 -11.74
N ASP A 590 23.02 11.54 -11.83
CA ASP A 590 22.50 12.30 -12.98
C ASP A 590 22.18 13.75 -12.56
N ALA A 591 23.02 14.70 -12.97
CA ALA A 591 22.81 16.13 -12.69
C ALA A 591 21.47 16.66 -13.23
N GLY A 592 20.92 16.02 -14.27
CA GLY A 592 19.62 16.38 -14.83
C GLY A 592 18.43 16.01 -13.92
N GLN A 593 18.61 15.12 -12.94
CA GLN A 593 17.63 14.75 -11.91
C GLN A 593 17.89 15.44 -10.55
N ASP A 594 19.06 16.09 -10.40
CA ASP A 594 19.44 16.79 -9.17
C ASP A 594 18.79 18.17 -9.07
N PHE A 595 17.90 18.35 -8.12
CA PHE A 595 17.19 19.61 -7.89
C PHE A 595 18.11 20.74 -7.38
N SER A 596 19.30 20.39 -6.85
CA SER A 596 20.35 21.33 -6.46
C SER A 596 21.30 21.70 -7.62
N SER A 597 21.11 21.11 -8.79
CA SER A 597 21.94 21.35 -9.99
C SER A 597 21.31 22.39 -10.92
N ALA A 598 22.16 23.22 -11.53
CA ALA A 598 21.75 24.09 -12.62
C ALA A 598 21.35 23.33 -13.90
N GLU A 599 21.73 22.05 -13.99
CA GLU A 599 21.39 21.14 -15.10
C GLU A 599 20.03 20.46 -14.93
N TYR A 600 19.30 20.71 -13.83
CA TYR A 600 17.96 20.15 -13.61
C TYR A 600 17.04 20.42 -14.80
N LYS A 601 16.60 19.35 -15.47
CA LYS A 601 15.99 19.42 -16.81
C LYS A 601 14.47 19.30 -16.83
N PHE A 602 13.84 18.95 -15.70
CA PHE A 602 12.40 18.62 -15.68
C PHE A 602 11.53 19.85 -15.49
N THR A 603 10.35 19.79 -16.10
CA THR A 603 9.30 20.79 -16.02
C THR A 603 7.96 20.11 -15.77
N ARG A 604 6.88 20.86 -15.50
CA ARG A 604 5.53 20.32 -15.34
C ARG A 604 5.10 19.44 -16.52
N GLU A 605 5.50 19.80 -17.73
CA GLU A 605 5.15 19.11 -18.98
C GLU A 605 5.90 17.76 -19.15
N THR A 606 7.07 17.64 -18.56
CA THR A 606 7.93 16.45 -18.71
C THR A 606 7.86 15.50 -17.53
N LEU A 607 7.35 15.97 -16.39
CA LEU A 607 7.18 15.16 -15.20
C LEU A 607 5.91 14.31 -15.26
N THR A 608 6.03 13.12 -14.72
CA THR A 608 4.95 12.17 -14.55
C THR A 608 4.85 11.72 -13.10
N THR A 609 3.76 11.07 -12.77
CA THR A 609 3.54 10.40 -11.49
C THR A 609 2.80 9.08 -11.70
N MET A 610 2.47 8.36 -10.63
CA MET A 610 1.91 7.01 -10.70
C MET A 610 2.75 6.11 -11.62
N LEU A 611 4.09 6.21 -11.47
CA LEU A 611 5.09 5.48 -12.25
C LEU A 611 4.90 5.66 -13.77
N GLY A 612 4.67 6.89 -14.21
CA GLY A 612 4.50 7.24 -15.61
C GLY A 612 3.07 7.17 -16.15
N GLN A 613 2.08 6.80 -15.33
CA GLN A 613 0.68 6.65 -15.77
C GLN A 613 -0.02 8.00 -15.95
N HIS A 614 0.37 9.03 -15.18
CA HIS A 614 -0.22 10.37 -15.22
C HIS A 614 0.85 11.45 -15.41
N LYS A 615 0.53 12.45 -16.21
CA LYS A 615 1.37 13.65 -16.36
C LYS A 615 1.00 14.68 -15.30
N LEU A 616 1.98 15.45 -14.81
CA LEU A 616 1.67 16.52 -13.85
C LEU A 616 0.81 17.64 -14.46
N THR A 617 0.74 17.73 -15.80
CA THR A 617 -0.18 18.66 -16.49
C THR A 617 -1.65 18.29 -16.38
N GLU A 618 -1.97 17.07 -15.91
CA GLU A 618 -3.33 16.62 -15.64
C GLU A 618 -3.85 17.13 -14.28
N ASP A 619 -2.95 17.59 -13.41
CA ASP A 619 -3.32 18.27 -12.17
C ASP A 619 -3.87 19.66 -12.49
N GLU A 620 -5.09 19.96 -12.02
CA GLU A 620 -5.78 21.23 -12.29
C GLU A 620 -5.31 22.38 -11.38
N GLU A 621 -4.38 22.12 -10.42
CA GLU A 621 -3.83 23.13 -9.51
C GLU A 621 -2.91 24.15 -10.20
#